data_d1019adc84c9e9de4a08a68f6621b9dd
#
_entry.id   d1019adc84c9e9de4a08a68f6621b9dd
#
_cell.length_a   1.000
_cell.length_b   1.000
_cell.length_c   1.000
_cell.angle_alpha   90.00
_cell.angle_beta   90.00
_cell.angle_gamma   90.00
#
_symmetry.space_group_name_H-M   'P 1'
#
loop_
_entity.id
_entity.type
_entity.pdbx_description
1 polymer ?
#
loop_
_entity_poly.entity_id
_entity_poly.type
_entity_poly.pdbx_seq_one_letter_code
_entity_poly.pdbx_strand_id
1 'polypeptide(L)'
;MVVSYHPEPAAIAALVAAVAAQAQAVVLVDNGSDGAWQASLAETLSAAGGALIAQPRNIGLAAAQNLGIDWARAHGYRHVLLLDQDSEPGEGMVASLLRALATLSAVGRIAAVGPRFHDMREHRDAPFVRIGFPFNRKLWCGRSTPTIACDFLISSGMLIPLTVLDQIGPMDAGLFIDNVDLEWSFRARAKGYALHGVCAATMQHRLGDARRALPLGLGQVVVHGPTRLYYMMRNRVRLYRMAHTPRAWTAQDLPRLLVKLLLFGVLIGPRRRNLRWMLRGIHDGLRGYQGEGPSGLLHKP
;
A
#
# COMPACT_ATOMS: atom_id res chain seq x y z
N MET A 1 5.45 -8.40 8.10
CA MET A 1 6.50 -7.38 7.97
C MET A 1 5.88 -5.99 8.03
N VAL A 2 6.59 -5.03 8.60
CA VAL A 2 6.16 -3.62 8.71
C VAL A 2 7.21 -2.75 8.04
N VAL A 3 6.79 -1.72 7.30
CA VAL A 3 7.70 -0.68 6.80
C VAL A 3 7.43 0.61 7.58
N SER A 4 8.50 1.23 8.10
CA SER A 4 8.43 2.50 8.83
C SER A 4 9.28 3.59 8.17
N TYR A 5 8.85 4.84 8.32
CA TYR A 5 9.59 6.04 7.95
C TYR A 5 9.17 7.19 8.85
N HIS A 6 10.08 7.64 9.72
CA HIS A 6 9.83 8.61 10.79
C HIS A 6 8.56 8.28 11.59
N PRO A 7 8.44 7.05 12.14
CA PRO A 7 7.27 6.65 12.89
C PRO A 7 7.20 7.40 14.23
N GLU A 8 6.00 7.44 14.79
CA GLU A 8 5.83 7.79 16.21
C GLU A 8 6.23 6.56 17.04
N PRO A 9 7.21 6.64 17.98
CA PRO A 9 7.80 5.48 18.66
C PRO A 9 6.78 4.61 19.41
N ALA A 10 5.83 5.22 20.11
CA ALA A 10 4.81 4.47 20.85
C ALA A 10 3.85 3.75 19.92
N ALA A 11 3.46 4.37 18.79
CA ALA A 11 2.56 3.77 17.81
C ALA A 11 3.21 2.55 17.13
N ILE A 12 4.48 2.65 16.72
CA ILE A 12 5.16 1.52 16.10
C ILE A 12 5.40 0.36 17.09
N ALA A 13 5.70 0.66 18.36
CA ALA A 13 5.82 -0.37 19.39
C ALA A 13 4.50 -1.09 19.64
N ALA A 14 3.38 -0.36 19.70
CA ALA A 14 2.05 -0.93 19.85
C ALA A 14 1.67 -1.82 18.64
N LEU A 15 1.96 -1.38 17.42
CA LEU A 15 1.74 -2.18 16.21
C LEU A 15 2.55 -3.48 16.24
N VAL A 16 3.85 -3.40 16.56
CA VAL A 16 4.72 -4.58 16.67
C VAL A 16 4.18 -5.56 17.70
N ALA A 17 3.77 -5.09 18.87
CA ALA A 17 3.18 -5.95 19.91
C ALA A 17 1.88 -6.62 19.43
N ALA A 18 0.97 -5.88 18.78
CA ALA A 18 -0.29 -6.40 18.27
C ALA A 18 -0.08 -7.46 17.16
N VAL A 19 0.94 -7.29 16.33
CA VAL A 19 1.27 -8.24 15.26
C VAL A 19 2.01 -9.46 15.82
N ALA A 20 2.94 -9.28 16.76
CA ALA A 20 3.69 -10.37 17.39
C ALA A 20 2.76 -11.36 18.12
N ALA A 21 1.64 -10.89 18.66
CA ALA A 21 0.62 -11.75 19.28
C ALA A 21 -0.12 -12.66 18.27
N GLN A 22 -0.02 -12.40 16.96
CA GLN A 22 -0.75 -13.11 15.91
C GLN A 22 0.13 -13.76 14.85
N ALA A 23 1.41 -13.39 14.77
CA ALA A 23 2.36 -13.85 13.75
C ALA A 23 3.53 -14.62 14.40
N GLN A 24 4.16 -15.50 13.64
CA GLN A 24 5.33 -16.28 14.12
C GLN A 24 6.56 -15.38 14.33
N ALA A 25 6.70 -14.31 13.55
CA ALA A 25 7.77 -13.33 13.69
C ALA A 25 7.35 -11.99 13.07
N VAL A 26 8.02 -10.92 13.49
CA VAL A 26 7.81 -9.56 12.95
C VAL A 26 9.15 -9.02 12.46
N VAL A 27 9.27 -8.75 11.17
CA VAL A 27 10.36 -7.97 10.62
C VAL A 27 9.90 -6.53 10.39
N LEU A 28 10.64 -5.59 10.96
CA LEU A 28 10.45 -4.16 10.74
C LEU A 28 11.55 -3.65 9.83
N VAL A 29 11.18 -3.07 8.70
CA VAL A 29 12.11 -2.38 7.80
C VAL A 29 11.98 -0.89 8.04
N ASP A 30 12.96 -0.30 8.71
CA ASP A 30 13.02 1.16 8.86
C ASP A 30 13.67 1.79 7.64
N ASN A 31 12.92 2.63 6.97
CA ASN A 31 13.26 3.17 5.65
C ASN A 31 14.02 4.51 5.74
N GLY A 32 15.03 4.57 6.63
CA GLY A 32 15.91 5.72 6.77
C GLY A 32 15.39 6.78 7.73
N SER A 33 14.89 6.37 8.90
CA SER A 33 14.54 7.28 9.98
C SER A 33 15.73 7.54 10.90
N ASP A 34 15.77 8.72 11.48
CA ASP A 34 16.66 9.02 12.59
C ASP A 34 15.96 8.69 13.92
N GLY A 35 16.66 8.06 14.85
CA GLY A 35 16.10 7.93 16.18
C GLY A 35 16.67 6.83 17.06
N ALA A 36 16.84 7.17 18.34
CA ALA A 36 17.28 6.25 19.39
C ALA A 36 16.27 5.11 19.69
N TRP A 37 15.01 5.23 19.22
CA TRP A 37 13.96 4.22 19.39
C TRP A 37 14.28 2.90 18.71
N GLN A 38 15.11 2.92 17.67
CA GLN A 38 15.48 1.73 16.89
C GLN A 38 16.16 0.66 17.77
N ALA A 39 17.05 1.05 18.69
CA ALA A 39 17.75 0.10 19.54
C ALA A 39 16.79 -0.67 20.47
N SER A 40 15.89 0.05 21.16
CA SER A 40 14.90 -0.57 22.05
C SER A 40 13.93 -1.49 21.29
N LEU A 41 13.53 -1.09 20.08
CA LEU A 41 12.62 -1.91 19.28
C LEU A 41 13.32 -3.13 18.67
N ALA A 42 14.61 -3.02 18.35
CA ALA A 42 15.39 -4.15 17.85
C ALA A 42 15.48 -5.28 18.90
N GLU A 43 15.67 -4.96 20.18
CA GLU A 43 15.64 -5.94 21.26
C GLU A 43 14.28 -6.64 21.36
N THR A 44 13.20 -5.87 21.33
CA THR A 44 11.82 -6.40 21.38
C THR A 44 11.53 -7.32 20.19
N LEU A 45 11.93 -6.93 18.99
CA LEU A 45 11.75 -7.73 17.78
C LEU A 45 12.57 -9.03 17.85
N SER A 46 13.82 -8.95 18.29
CA SER A 46 14.71 -10.12 18.44
C SER A 46 14.13 -11.13 19.44
N ALA A 47 13.64 -10.67 20.58
CA ALA A 47 12.98 -11.52 21.57
C ALA A 47 11.71 -12.21 21.04
N ALA A 48 11.03 -11.60 20.06
CA ALA A 48 9.86 -12.15 19.38
C ALA A 48 10.22 -12.97 18.12
N GLY A 49 11.49 -13.36 17.93
CA GLY A 49 11.95 -14.12 16.75
C GLY A 49 11.95 -13.31 15.45
N GLY A 50 11.91 -11.99 15.55
CA GLY A 50 11.90 -11.06 14.43
C GLY A 50 13.21 -10.28 14.28
N ALA A 51 13.20 -9.23 13.46
CA ALA A 51 14.37 -8.40 13.19
C ALA A 51 14.01 -6.96 12.85
N LEU A 52 14.93 -6.03 13.12
CA LEU A 52 14.95 -4.68 12.59
C LEU A 52 15.96 -4.60 11.43
N ILE A 53 15.51 -4.15 10.26
CA ILE A 53 16.35 -3.87 9.09
C ILE A 53 16.35 -2.36 8.89
N ALA A 54 17.35 -1.66 9.44
CA ALA A 54 17.49 -0.22 9.29
C ALA A 54 18.21 0.14 7.99
N GLN A 55 17.61 1.05 7.21
CA GLN A 55 18.21 1.59 6.00
C GLN A 55 18.88 2.93 6.29
N PRO A 56 20.04 3.22 5.69
CA PRO A 56 20.74 4.51 5.91
C PRO A 56 20.02 5.70 5.26
N ARG A 57 19.04 5.46 4.38
CA ARG A 57 18.23 6.46 3.69
C ARG A 57 16.92 5.87 3.21
N ASN A 58 15.98 6.72 2.84
CA ASN A 58 14.72 6.29 2.24
C ASN A 58 14.98 5.69 0.84
N ILE A 59 14.75 4.39 0.69
CA ILE A 59 14.88 3.63 -0.56
C ILE A 59 13.53 3.43 -1.28
N GLY A 60 12.46 3.97 -0.72
CA GLY A 60 11.09 3.81 -1.19
C GLY A 60 10.37 2.60 -0.59
N LEU A 61 9.04 2.70 -0.55
CA LEU A 61 8.17 1.68 0.06
C LEU A 61 8.34 0.31 -0.60
N ALA A 62 8.34 0.24 -1.93
CA ALA A 62 8.44 -1.01 -2.66
C ALA A 62 9.76 -1.76 -2.41
N ALA A 63 10.89 -1.04 -2.39
CA ALA A 63 12.19 -1.62 -2.09
C ALA A 63 12.26 -2.09 -0.63
N ALA A 64 11.73 -1.30 0.32
CA ALA A 64 11.67 -1.67 1.72
C ALA A 64 10.77 -2.92 1.94
N GLN A 65 9.64 -3.01 1.24
CA GLN A 65 8.80 -4.22 1.27
C GLN A 65 9.56 -5.45 0.77
N ASN A 66 10.33 -5.30 -0.30
CA ASN A 66 11.13 -6.42 -0.84
C ASN A 66 12.18 -6.91 0.17
N LEU A 67 12.84 -6.03 0.90
CA LEU A 67 13.79 -6.43 1.96
C LEU A 67 13.12 -7.29 3.04
N GLY A 68 11.93 -6.92 3.49
CA GLY A 68 11.18 -7.72 4.46
C GLY A 68 10.67 -9.05 3.88
N ILE A 69 10.29 -9.08 2.60
CA ILE A 69 9.91 -10.30 1.87
C ILE A 69 11.12 -11.24 1.76
N ASP A 70 12.30 -10.72 1.42
CA ASP A 70 13.52 -11.50 1.30
C ASP A 70 13.98 -12.03 2.64
N TRP A 71 13.84 -11.23 3.71
CA TRP A 71 14.08 -11.73 5.07
C TRP A 71 13.15 -12.88 5.43
N ALA A 72 11.86 -12.78 5.17
CA ALA A 72 10.90 -13.84 5.44
C ALA A 72 11.23 -15.11 4.65
N ARG A 73 11.66 -14.97 3.38
CA ARG A 73 12.09 -16.09 2.54
C ARG A 73 13.33 -16.77 3.10
N ALA A 74 14.36 -16.00 3.49
CA ALA A 74 15.62 -16.52 4.03
C ALA A 74 15.43 -17.27 5.36
N HIS A 75 14.37 -16.94 6.11
CA HIS A 75 14.04 -17.61 7.38
C HIS A 75 12.99 -18.73 7.24
N GLY A 76 12.66 -19.14 6.01
CA GLY A 76 11.80 -20.30 5.74
C GLY A 76 10.32 -20.10 6.03
N TYR A 77 9.84 -18.86 6.16
CA TYR A 77 8.41 -18.56 6.29
C TYR A 77 7.67 -18.89 5.00
N ARG A 78 6.39 -19.24 5.12
CA ARG A 78 5.55 -19.57 3.96
C ARG A 78 4.72 -18.41 3.45
N HIS A 79 4.42 -17.46 4.32
CA HIS A 79 3.56 -16.30 4.03
C HIS A 79 4.19 -15.03 4.55
N VAL A 80 3.90 -13.93 3.90
CA VAL A 80 4.22 -12.58 4.38
C VAL A 80 2.94 -11.76 4.48
N LEU A 81 2.75 -11.09 5.61
CA LEU A 81 1.73 -10.07 5.82
C LEU A 81 2.40 -8.71 5.72
N LEU A 82 1.97 -7.89 4.75
CA LEU A 82 2.46 -6.52 4.59
C LEU A 82 1.65 -5.57 5.48
N LEU A 83 2.32 -4.67 6.18
CA LEU A 83 1.69 -3.66 7.03
C LEU A 83 2.41 -2.32 6.91
N ASP A 84 1.65 -1.24 6.91
CA ASP A 84 2.15 0.11 7.04
C ASP A 84 2.28 0.48 8.53
N GLN A 85 3.09 1.47 8.87
CA GLN A 85 3.38 1.87 10.26
C GLN A 85 2.16 2.40 11.04
N ASP A 86 1.10 2.77 10.34
CA ASP A 86 -0.16 3.30 10.89
C ASP A 86 -1.32 2.29 10.83
N SER A 87 -0.98 1.00 10.65
CA SER A 87 -1.94 -0.10 10.64
C SER A 87 -2.30 -0.52 12.06
N GLU A 88 -3.57 -0.80 12.31
CA GLU A 88 -4.08 -1.35 13.58
C GLU A 88 -4.83 -2.67 13.31
N PRO A 89 -4.12 -3.82 13.29
CA PRO A 89 -4.74 -5.11 13.05
C PRO A 89 -5.70 -5.50 14.17
N GLY A 90 -6.90 -5.91 13.82
CA GLY A 90 -7.88 -6.43 14.77
C GLY A 90 -7.46 -7.80 15.31
N GLU A 91 -8.05 -8.18 16.45
CA GLU A 91 -7.83 -9.49 17.08
C GLU A 91 -8.24 -10.63 16.12
N GLY A 92 -7.41 -11.65 16.00
CA GLY A 92 -7.64 -12.81 15.14
C GLY A 92 -7.61 -12.53 13.63
N MET A 93 -7.17 -11.32 13.21
CA MET A 93 -7.10 -10.93 11.81
C MET A 93 -6.22 -11.90 10.99
N VAL A 94 -5.02 -12.20 11.47
CA VAL A 94 -4.06 -13.08 10.77
C VAL A 94 -4.62 -14.50 10.63
N ALA A 95 -5.22 -15.04 11.68
CA ALA A 95 -5.85 -16.37 11.64
C ALA A 95 -7.02 -16.42 10.65
N SER A 96 -7.81 -15.35 10.57
CA SER A 96 -8.92 -15.25 9.60
C SER A 96 -8.43 -15.15 8.16
N LEU A 97 -7.36 -14.40 7.91
CA LEU A 97 -6.72 -14.32 6.60
C LEU A 97 -6.14 -15.67 6.17
N LEU A 98 -5.41 -16.36 7.05
CA LEU A 98 -4.82 -17.67 6.76
C LEU A 98 -5.89 -18.73 6.46
N ARG A 99 -6.97 -18.79 7.24
CA ARG A 99 -8.09 -19.72 6.97
C ARG A 99 -8.75 -19.46 5.62
N ALA A 100 -9.02 -18.19 5.32
CA ALA A 100 -9.61 -17.81 4.04
C ALA A 100 -8.68 -18.14 2.87
N LEU A 101 -7.39 -17.84 3.00
CA LEU A 101 -6.39 -18.16 1.98
C LEU A 101 -6.33 -19.67 1.72
N ALA A 102 -6.29 -20.49 2.77
CA ALA A 102 -6.26 -21.95 2.63
C ALA A 102 -7.51 -22.50 1.91
N THR A 103 -8.70 -22.04 2.32
CA THR A 103 -9.97 -22.45 1.70
C THR A 103 -10.03 -22.04 0.22
N LEU A 104 -9.67 -20.82 -0.10
CA LEU A 104 -9.71 -20.30 -1.46
C LEU A 104 -8.66 -20.97 -2.36
N SER A 105 -7.46 -21.24 -1.83
CA SER A 105 -6.37 -21.88 -2.58
C SER A 105 -6.64 -23.35 -2.91
N ALA A 106 -7.56 -23.99 -2.22
CA ALA A 106 -8.01 -25.35 -2.56
C ALA A 106 -8.84 -25.41 -3.85
N VAL A 107 -9.43 -24.29 -4.27
CA VAL A 107 -10.35 -24.21 -5.42
C VAL A 107 -9.88 -23.24 -6.52
N GLY A 108 -8.78 -22.53 -6.32
CA GLY A 108 -8.31 -21.57 -7.31
C GLY A 108 -6.90 -21.03 -7.04
N ARG A 109 -6.37 -20.29 -8.02
CA ARG A 109 -5.06 -19.63 -7.90
C ARG A 109 -5.23 -18.28 -7.20
N ILE A 110 -4.88 -18.21 -5.92
CA ILE A 110 -5.02 -17.01 -5.11
C ILE A 110 -3.68 -16.32 -4.95
N ALA A 111 -3.62 -15.04 -5.33
CA ALA A 111 -2.42 -14.22 -5.16
C ALA A 111 -2.27 -13.75 -3.72
N ALA A 112 -3.33 -13.19 -3.18
CA ALA A 112 -3.34 -12.60 -1.85
C ALA A 112 -4.75 -12.50 -1.30
N VAL A 113 -4.83 -12.36 0.02
CA VAL A 113 -6.04 -11.97 0.74
C VAL A 113 -5.77 -10.73 1.59
N GLY A 114 -6.80 -9.90 1.81
CA GLY A 114 -6.67 -8.68 2.61
C GLY A 114 -7.87 -8.48 3.54
N PRO A 115 -7.71 -7.77 4.66
CA PRO A 115 -8.77 -7.54 5.63
C PRO A 115 -9.79 -6.51 5.13
N ARG A 116 -10.93 -6.46 5.80
CA ARG A 116 -11.88 -5.36 5.75
C ARG A 116 -11.30 -4.18 6.53
N PHE A 117 -11.20 -3.03 5.88
CA PHE A 117 -10.70 -1.80 6.50
C PHE A 117 -11.84 -0.99 7.10
N HIS A 118 -11.66 -0.59 8.35
CA HIS A 118 -12.47 0.46 8.96
C HIS A 118 -11.69 1.78 8.89
N ASP A 119 -12.19 2.74 8.11
CA ASP A 119 -11.60 4.09 8.07
C ASP A 119 -11.98 4.84 9.34
N MET A 120 -10.99 5.04 10.22
CA MET A 120 -11.15 5.74 11.50
C MET A 120 -11.66 7.18 11.33
N ARG A 121 -11.45 7.81 10.17
CA ARG A 121 -11.85 9.20 9.89
C ARG A 121 -13.28 9.30 9.36
N GLU A 122 -13.70 8.31 8.56
CA GLU A 122 -15.04 8.29 7.98
C GLU A 122 -16.03 7.48 8.83
N HIS A 123 -15.54 6.80 9.88
CA HIS A 123 -16.33 5.90 10.73
C HIS A 123 -17.15 4.88 9.93
N ARG A 124 -16.55 4.41 8.83
CA ARG A 124 -17.19 3.42 7.96
C ARG A 124 -16.15 2.48 7.35
N ASP A 125 -16.61 1.31 6.94
CA ASP A 125 -15.79 0.37 6.23
C ASP A 125 -15.43 0.90 4.85
N ALA A 126 -14.22 0.58 4.36
CA ALA A 126 -13.86 0.81 2.98
C ALA A 126 -14.34 -0.37 2.10
N PRO A 127 -14.88 -0.10 0.91
CA PRO A 127 -15.32 -1.17 0.02
C PRO A 127 -14.13 -1.84 -0.67
N PHE A 128 -14.26 -3.13 -0.94
CA PHE A 128 -13.46 -3.77 -1.97
C PHE A 128 -13.89 -3.29 -3.36
N VAL A 129 -13.00 -3.35 -4.33
CA VAL A 129 -13.25 -2.74 -5.64
C VAL A 129 -13.10 -3.78 -6.75
N ARG A 130 -14.07 -3.81 -7.65
CA ARG A 130 -13.97 -4.44 -8.96
C ARG A 130 -13.95 -3.36 -10.03
N ILE A 131 -12.91 -3.37 -10.85
CA ILE A 131 -12.73 -2.41 -11.94
C ILE A 131 -13.76 -2.71 -13.02
N GLY A 132 -14.50 -1.70 -13.43
CA GLY A 132 -15.47 -1.74 -14.50
C GLY A 132 -15.47 -0.43 -15.27
N PHE A 133 -16.12 -0.34 -16.41
CA PHE A 133 -16.24 0.90 -17.18
C PHE A 133 -17.74 1.20 -17.39
N PRO A 134 -18.18 2.44 -17.24
CA PRO A 134 -17.43 3.67 -16.91
C PRO A 134 -17.09 3.82 -15.42
N PHE A 135 -17.63 3.00 -14.52
CA PHE A 135 -17.44 3.13 -13.07
C PHE A 135 -17.00 1.82 -12.43
N ASN A 136 -16.17 1.93 -11.39
CA ASN A 136 -15.83 0.81 -10.54
C ASN A 136 -17.03 0.36 -9.70
N ARG A 137 -17.16 -0.94 -9.50
CA ARG A 137 -18.14 -1.51 -8.58
C ARG A 137 -17.52 -1.56 -7.18
N LYS A 138 -18.19 -0.92 -6.22
CA LYS A 138 -17.87 -1.02 -4.80
C LYS A 138 -18.57 -2.24 -4.21
N LEU A 139 -17.81 -3.11 -3.57
CA LEU A 139 -18.27 -4.37 -3.01
C LEU A 139 -18.12 -4.31 -1.49
N TRP A 140 -19.20 -4.53 -0.79
CA TRP A 140 -19.27 -4.43 0.66
C TRP A 140 -19.43 -5.79 1.31
N CYS A 141 -18.86 -5.97 2.49
CA CYS A 141 -19.07 -7.15 3.30
C CYS A 141 -20.53 -7.22 3.77
N GLY A 142 -21.23 -8.29 3.40
CA GLY A 142 -22.56 -8.62 3.90
C GLY A 142 -22.50 -9.61 5.05
N ARG A 143 -23.65 -9.85 5.72
CA ARG A 143 -23.73 -10.78 6.86
C ARG A 143 -23.34 -12.22 6.52
N SER A 144 -23.59 -12.67 5.31
CA SER A 144 -23.33 -14.04 4.84
C SER A 144 -22.17 -14.15 3.83
N THR A 145 -21.41 -13.09 3.61
CA THR A 145 -20.33 -13.06 2.61
C THR A 145 -18.98 -13.21 3.31
N PRO A 146 -18.37 -14.40 3.32
CA PRO A 146 -17.09 -14.60 4.02
C PRO A 146 -15.92 -13.93 3.30
N THR A 147 -15.92 -13.93 1.95
CA THR A 147 -14.85 -13.35 1.13
C THR A 147 -15.42 -12.67 -0.11
N ILE A 148 -14.71 -11.68 -0.63
CA ILE A 148 -15.11 -10.90 -1.79
C ILE A 148 -13.97 -10.89 -2.81
N ALA A 149 -14.18 -11.43 -4.01
CA ALA A 149 -13.23 -11.29 -5.11
C ALA A 149 -13.12 -9.83 -5.55
N CYS A 150 -11.91 -9.29 -5.58
CA CYS A 150 -11.63 -7.90 -5.93
C CYS A 150 -10.48 -7.81 -6.94
N ASP A 151 -10.27 -6.63 -7.51
CA ASP A 151 -9.28 -6.45 -8.56
C ASP A 151 -7.94 -5.94 -8.05
N PHE A 152 -7.92 -5.40 -6.86
CA PHE A 152 -6.70 -5.04 -6.13
C PHE A 152 -6.95 -5.02 -4.62
N LEU A 153 -5.88 -5.14 -3.87
CA LEU A 153 -5.81 -4.93 -2.43
C LEU A 153 -4.78 -3.84 -2.16
N ILE A 154 -4.94 -3.09 -1.08
CA ILE A 154 -3.87 -2.22 -0.59
C ILE A 154 -2.82 -3.06 0.12
N SER A 155 -1.56 -2.61 0.14
CA SER A 155 -0.46 -3.37 0.75
C SER A 155 -0.68 -3.61 2.23
N SER A 156 -1.18 -2.60 2.96
CA SER A 156 -1.45 -2.76 4.38
C SER A 156 -2.50 -3.84 4.64
N GLY A 157 -2.15 -4.88 5.40
CA GLY A 157 -2.99 -6.05 5.65
C GLY A 157 -2.98 -7.13 4.56
N MET A 158 -2.23 -6.96 3.47
CA MET A 158 -2.15 -7.95 2.40
C MET A 158 -1.32 -9.17 2.83
N LEU A 159 -1.94 -10.33 2.91
CA LEU A 159 -1.28 -11.61 3.17
C LEU A 159 -1.01 -12.33 1.86
N ILE A 160 0.26 -12.64 1.59
CA ILE A 160 0.75 -13.23 0.35
C ILE A 160 1.54 -14.50 0.63
N PRO A 161 1.28 -15.63 -0.04
CA PRO A 161 2.18 -16.79 -0.03
C PRO A 161 3.51 -16.44 -0.72
N LEU A 162 4.65 -16.80 -0.13
CA LEU A 162 5.96 -16.54 -0.75
C LEU A 162 6.13 -17.24 -2.09
N THR A 163 5.57 -18.46 -2.24
CA THR A 163 5.54 -19.19 -3.52
C THR A 163 4.81 -18.43 -4.63
N VAL A 164 3.83 -17.61 -4.28
CA VAL A 164 3.13 -16.74 -5.22
C VAL A 164 3.99 -15.54 -5.61
N LEU A 165 4.70 -14.95 -4.65
CA LEU A 165 5.70 -13.90 -4.94
C LEU A 165 6.80 -14.41 -5.87
N ASP A 166 7.22 -15.68 -5.73
CA ASP A 166 8.21 -16.28 -6.63
C ASP A 166 7.70 -16.39 -8.08
N GLN A 167 6.39 -16.60 -8.27
CA GLN A 167 5.76 -16.71 -9.58
C GLN A 167 5.37 -15.36 -10.18
N ILE A 168 4.89 -14.42 -9.38
CA ILE A 168 4.46 -13.09 -9.83
C ILE A 168 5.64 -12.14 -9.92
N GLY A 169 6.59 -12.25 -9.01
CA GLY A 169 7.71 -11.36 -8.80
C GLY A 169 7.50 -10.40 -7.62
N PRO A 170 8.58 -9.73 -7.15
CA PRO A 170 8.57 -8.80 -6.03
C PRO A 170 7.78 -7.52 -6.36
N MET A 171 7.66 -6.63 -5.41
CA MET A 171 7.11 -5.27 -5.60
C MET A 171 7.99 -4.48 -6.58
N ASP A 172 7.40 -3.68 -7.49
CA ASP A 172 8.18 -2.86 -8.44
C ASP A 172 8.87 -1.70 -7.71
N ALA A 173 10.14 -1.91 -7.32
CA ALA A 173 10.95 -0.89 -6.65
C ALA A 173 11.10 0.39 -7.49
N GLY A 174 10.93 0.31 -8.81
CA GLY A 174 10.95 1.47 -9.69
C GLY A 174 9.79 2.45 -9.45
N LEU A 175 8.73 2.03 -8.77
CA LEU A 175 7.63 2.92 -8.38
C LEU A 175 7.96 3.77 -7.15
N PHE A 176 8.88 3.33 -6.31
CA PHE A 176 9.30 3.98 -5.06
C PHE A 176 8.19 4.04 -4.02
N ILE A 177 7.12 4.81 -4.24
CA ILE A 177 5.92 4.94 -3.40
C ILE A 177 4.70 5.23 -4.28
N ASP A 178 3.50 4.93 -3.78
CA ASP A 178 2.19 5.04 -4.46
C ASP A 178 2.03 4.09 -5.67
N ASN A 179 0.89 3.45 -5.76
CA ASN A 179 0.50 2.46 -6.78
C ASN A 179 1.33 1.16 -6.81
N VAL A 180 2.15 0.89 -5.81
CA VAL A 180 2.95 -0.33 -5.71
C VAL A 180 2.06 -1.56 -5.58
N ASP A 181 1.10 -1.50 -4.68
CA ASP A 181 0.07 -2.51 -4.44
C ASP A 181 -0.86 -2.71 -5.64
N LEU A 182 -1.24 -1.63 -6.29
CA LEU A 182 -2.09 -1.63 -7.46
C LEU A 182 -1.40 -2.30 -8.65
N GLU A 183 -0.12 -1.96 -8.91
CA GLU A 183 0.71 -2.58 -9.94
C GLU A 183 0.84 -4.08 -9.71
N TRP A 184 1.22 -4.47 -8.49
CA TRP A 184 1.40 -5.87 -8.15
C TRP A 184 0.10 -6.67 -8.28
N SER A 185 -1.02 -6.10 -7.85
CA SER A 185 -2.36 -6.71 -8.00
C SER A 185 -2.73 -6.91 -9.47
N PHE A 186 -2.46 -5.93 -10.33
CA PHE A 186 -2.72 -6.05 -11.76
C PHE A 186 -1.85 -7.11 -12.42
N ARG A 187 -0.57 -7.17 -12.06
CA ARG A 187 0.39 -8.16 -12.55
C ARG A 187 0.00 -9.58 -12.11
N ALA A 188 -0.45 -9.75 -10.87
CA ALA A 188 -0.98 -10.99 -10.36
C ALA A 188 -2.20 -11.47 -11.17
N ARG A 189 -3.15 -10.57 -11.40
CA ARG A 189 -4.36 -10.88 -12.19
C ARG A 189 -4.05 -11.21 -13.65
N ALA A 190 -3.12 -10.50 -14.27
CA ALA A 190 -2.68 -10.79 -15.62
C ALA A 190 -2.04 -12.18 -15.76
N LYS A 191 -1.48 -12.71 -14.66
CA LYS A 191 -0.97 -14.09 -14.57
C LYS A 191 -2.04 -15.12 -14.15
N GLY A 192 -3.32 -14.74 -14.10
CA GLY A 192 -4.45 -15.63 -13.80
C GLY A 192 -4.66 -15.90 -12.31
N TYR A 193 -4.14 -15.06 -11.42
CA TYR A 193 -4.40 -15.14 -9.99
C TYR A 193 -5.59 -14.27 -9.58
N ALA A 194 -6.31 -14.68 -8.54
CA ALA A 194 -7.36 -13.89 -7.91
C ALA A 194 -6.88 -13.23 -6.61
N LEU A 195 -7.54 -12.12 -6.25
CA LEU A 195 -7.36 -11.44 -4.97
C LEU A 195 -8.71 -11.40 -4.24
N HIS A 196 -8.69 -11.59 -2.93
CA HIS A 196 -9.92 -11.60 -2.14
C HIS A 196 -9.83 -10.75 -0.89
N GLY A 197 -10.87 -9.96 -0.66
CA GLY A 197 -11.14 -9.38 0.65
C GLY A 197 -11.74 -10.42 1.59
N VAL A 198 -11.34 -10.40 2.85
CA VAL A 198 -11.83 -11.31 3.91
C VAL A 198 -12.65 -10.52 4.91
N CYS A 199 -13.95 -10.76 4.95
CA CYS A 199 -14.86 -9.95 5.73
C CYS A 199 -14.74 -10.15 7.25
N ALA A 200 -14.30 -11.34 7.68
CA ALA A 200 -14.07 -11.65 9.09
C ALA A 200 -12.73 -11.10 9.63
N ALA A 201 -11.79 -10.77 8.74
CA ALA A 201 -10.53 -10.12 9.12
C ALA A 201 -10.73 -8.61 9.12
N THR A 202 -10.51 -7.95 10.25
CA THR A 202 -10.72 -6.51 10.39
C THR A 202 -9.42 -5.80 10.69
N MET A 203 -9.26 -4.61 10.15
CA MET A 203 -8.14 -3.73 10.42
C MET A 203 -8.62 -2.28 10.47
N GLN A 204 -8.14 -1.53 11.46
CA GLN A 204 -8.30 -0.09 11.47
C GLN A 204 -7.12 0.54 10.74
N HIS A 205 -7.39 1.53 9.93
CA HIS A 205 -6.35 2.22 9.17
C HIS A 205 -6.73 3.69 8.98
N ARG A 206 -5.75 4.56 9.13
CA ARG A 206 -5.91 5.99 8.85
C ARG A 206 -5.64 6.26 7.38
N LEU A 207 -6.64 6.03 6.52
CA LEU A 207 -6.46 6.22 5.08
C LEU A 207 -6.14 7.67 4.74
N GLY A 208 -4.93 7.89 4.22
CA GLY A 208 -4.50 9.11 3.56
C GLY A 208 -4.01 10.24 4.48
N ASP A 209 -3.44 11.27 3.83
CA ASP A 209 -2.95 12.50 4.44
C ASP A 209 -4.12 13.38 4.93
N ALA A 210 -3.80 14.59 5.41
CA ALA A 210 -4.80 15.57 5.85
C ALA A 210 -5.91 15.79 4.80
N ARG A 211 -7.14 15.95 5.25
CA ARG A 211 -8.28 16.32 4.38
C ARG A 211 -8.54 17.82 4.46
N ARG A 212 -8.92 18.39 3.33
CA ARG A 212 -9.34 19.79 3.21
C ARG A 212 -10.71 19.89 2.58
N ALA A 213 -11.59 20.69 3.18
CA ALA A 213 -12.86 21.03 2.57
C ALA A 213 -12.64 21.83 1.27
N LEU A 214 -13.35 21.46 0.22
CA LEU A 214 -13.38 22.23 -1.01
C LEU A 214 -14.31 23.44 -0.87
N PRO A 215 -14.01 24.56 -1.57
CA PRO A 215 -14.92 25.70 -1.65
C PRO A 215 -16.30 25.29 -2.15
N LEU A 216 -17.33 26.09 -1.82
CA LEU A 216 -18.70 25.92 -2.30
C LEU A 216 -19.37 24.59 -1.89
N GLY A 217 -18.93 23.94 -0.81
CA GLY A 217 -19.56 22.70 -0.35
C GLY A 217 -19.31 21.47 -1.27
N LEU A 218 -18.31 21.52 -2.15
CA LEU A 218 -17.96 20.44 -3.10
C LEU A 218 -17.33 19.20 -2.44
N GLY A 219 -17.46 19.07 -1.11
CA GLY A 219 -16.96 17.92 -0.37
C GLY A 219 -15.56 18.12 0.20
N GLN A 220 -14.91 17.00 0.53
CA GLN A 220 -13.55 16.97 1.07
C GLN A 220 -12.59 16.28 0.11
N VAL A 221 -11.35 16.76 0.06
CA VAL A 221 -10.27 16.14 -0.72
C VAL A 221 -9.10 15.79 0.20
N VAL A 222 -8.50 14.65 -0.06
CA VAL A 222 -7.24 14.26 0.60
C VAL A 222 -6.12 15.10 0.02
N VAL A 223 -5.43 15.86 0.89
CA VAL A 223 -4.34 16.76 0.48
C VAL A 223 -3.03 15.98 0.55
N HIS A 224 -2.30 15.95 -0.56
CA HIS A 224 -0.98 15.36 -0.66
C HIS A 224 0.08 16.44 -0.84
N GLY A 225 1.25 16.24 -0.23
CA GLY A 225 2.39 17.10 -0.44
C GLY A 225 2.93 17.01 -1.88
N PRO A 226 3.69 18.04 -2.34
CA PRO A 226 4.23 18.09 -3.70
C PRO A 226 5.06 16.87 -4.08
N THR A 227 5.85 16.34 -3.15
CA THR A 227 6.63 15.10 -3.32
C THR A 227 5.75 13.91 -3.69
N ARG A 228 4.67 13.70 -2.94
CA ARG A 228 3.74 12.60 -3.19
C ARG A 228 2.98 12.80 -4.49
N LEU A 229 2.59 14.03 -4.81
CA LEU A 229 1.95 14.36 -6.09
C LEU A 229 2.84 14.04 -7.30
N TYR A 230 4.17 14.26 -7.19
CA TYR A 230 5.13 13.84 -8.23
C TYR A 230 5.06 12.33 -8.47
N TYR A 231 5.22 11.51 -7.43
CA TYR A 231 5.17 10.05 -7.56
C TYR A 231 3.82 9.57 -8.07
N MET A 232 2.72 10.10 -7.57
CA MET A 232 1.38 9.76 -8.04
C MET A 232 1.20 9.99 -9.55
N MET A 233 1.72 11.09 -10.09
CA MET A 233 1.63 11.38 -11.52
C MET A 233 2.58 10.51 -12.34
N ARG A 234 3.83 10.38 -11.91
CA ARG A 234 4.84 9.54 -12.58
C ARG A 234 4.38 8.09 -12.68
N ASN A 235 3.93 7.54 -11.57
CA ASN A 235 3.59 6.12 -11.50
C ASN A 235 2.32 5.80 -12.28
N ARG A 236 1.31 6.69 -12.29
CA ARG A 236 0.13 6.52 -13.16
C ARG A 236 0.51 6.44 -14.63
N VAL A 237 1.33 7.37 -15.11
CA VAL A 237 1.81 7.36 -16.50
C VAL A 237 2.60 6.08 -16.81
N ARG A 238 3.40 5.58 -15.87
CA ARG A 238 4.07 4.29 -16.01
C ARG A 238 3.08 3.13 -16.09
N LEU A 239 2.09 3.08 -15.20
CA LEU A 239 1.06 2.03 -15.21
C LEU A 239 0.29 2.00 -16.54
N TYR A 240 -0.05 3.15 -17.12
CA TYR A 240 -0.75 3.18 -18.42
C TYR A 240 0.02 2.48 -19.55
N ARG A 241 1.33 2.36 -19.41
CA ARG A 241 2.23 1.73 -20.40
C ARG A 241 2.56 0.27 -20.08
N MET A 242 2.17 -0.23 -18.92
CA MET A 242 2.41 -1.62 -18.52
C MET A 242 1.34 -2.53 -19.15
N ALA A 243 1.77 -3.62 -19.79
CA ALA A 243 0.88 -4.53 -20.51
C ALA A 243 -0.17 -5.21 -19.61
N HIS A 244 0.14 -5.39 -18.33
CA HIS A 244 -0.75 -5.99 -17.34
C HIS A 244 -1.76 -5.00 -16.72
N THR A 245 -1.66 -3.71 -17.02
CA THR A 245 -2.63 -2.73 -16.51
C THR A 245 -3.96 -2.85 -17.26
N PRO A 246 -5.10 -3.01 -16.53
CA PRO A 246 -6.41 -3.13 -17.18
C PRO A 246 -6.77 -1.86 -17.96
N ARG A 247 -7.17 -2.00 -19.23
CA ARG A 247 -7.58 -0.87 -20.08
C ARG A 247 -8.75 -0.08 -19.47
N ALA A 248 -9.69 -0.76 -18.82
CA ALA A 248 -10.80 -0.12 -18.12
C ALA A 248 -10.32 0.80 -16.98
N TRP A 249 -9.29 0.39 -16.24
CA TRP A 249 -8.69 1.23 -15.21
C TRP A 249 -8.02 2.47 -15.82
N THR A 250 -7.21 2.29 -16.86
CA THR A 250 -6.55 3.40 -17.57
C THR A 250 -7.58 4.42 -18.09
N ALA A 251 -8.66 3.95 -18.73
CA ALA A 251 -9.71 4.82 -19.28
C ALA A 251 -10.42 5.65 -18.20
N GLN A 252 -10.58 5.10 -16.98
CA GLN A 252 -11.17 5.84 -15.86
C GLN A 252 -10.16 6.75 -15.16
N ASP A 253 -8.88 6.35 -15.11
CA ASP A 253 -7.87 7.08 -14.34
C ASP A 253 -7.34 8.31 -15.07
N LEU A 254 -7.30 8.31 -16.41
CA LEU A 254 -6.91 9.48 -17.21
C LEU A 254 -7.75 10.74 -16.88
N PRO A 255 -9.08 10.71 -16.89
CA PRO A 255 -9.87 11.86 -16.43
C PRO A 255 -9.59 12.27 -14.99
N ARG A 256 -9.41 11.29 -14.08
CA ARG A 256 -9.07 11.56 -12.67
C ARG A 256 -7.71 12.24 -12.52
N LEU A 257 -6.73 11.88 -13.36
CA LEU A 257 -5.44 12.55 -13.39
C LEU A 257 -5.58 14.01 -13.79
N LEU A 258 -6.38 14.32 -14.82
CA LEU A 258 -6.65 15.71 -15.26
C LEU A 258 -7.37 16.50 -14.17
N VAL A 259 -8.41 15.94 -13.56
CA VAL A 259 -9.11 16.55 -12.42
C VAL A 259 -8.14 16.84 -11.28
N LYS A 260 -7.24 15.92 -10.96
CA LYS A 260 -6.23 16.11 -9.90
C LYS A 260 -5.25 17.23 -10.27
N LEU A 261 -4.81 17.32 -11.53
CA LEU A 261 -3.96 18.43 -12.02
C LEU A 261 -4.64 19.78 -11.82
N LEU A 262 -5.90 19.92 -12.19
CA LEU A 262 -6.66 21.16 -12.02
C LEU A 262 -6.85 21.47 -10.53
N LEU A 263 -7.25 20.48 -9.74
CA LEU A 263 -7.54 20.66 -8.32
C LEU A 263 -6.30 21.17 -7.54
N PHE A 264 -5.17 20.50 -7.69
CA PHE A 264 -3.93 20.84 -6.98
C PHE A 264 -3.11 21.94 -7.65
N GLY A 265 -3.28 22.16 -8.95
CA GLY A 265 -2.63 23.24 -9.68
C GLY A 265 -3.33 24.59 -9.55
N VAL A 266 -4.66 24.58 -9.31
CA VAL A 266 -5.48 25.81 -9.31
C VAL A 266 -6.11 26.10 -7.95
N LEU A 267 -6.66 25.08 -7.26
CA LEU A 267 -7.49 25.29 -6.05
C LEU A 267 -6.72 25.06 -4.75
N ILE A 268 -5.85 24.04 -4.69
CA ILE A 268 -5.19 23.61 -3.45
C ILE A 268 -3.72 24.03 -3.45
N GLY A 269 -3.36 24.89 -2.48
CA GLY A 269 -1.96 25.34 -2.32
C GLY A 269 -1.03 24.26 -1.72
N PRO A 270 0.27 24.40 -1.99
CA PRO A 270 0.97 25.44 -2.79
C PRO A 270 0.89 25.17 -4.32
N ARG A 271 0.02 25.91 -5.01
CA ARG A 271 -0.41 25.67 -6.40
C ARG A 271 0.74 25.53 -7.40
N ARG A 272 1.65 26.53 -7.45
CA ARG A 272 2.79 26.53 -8.40
C ARG A 272 3.74 25.38 -8.17
N ARG A 273 4.01 25.05 -6.89
CA ARG A 273 4.88 23.94 -6.50
C ARG A 273 4.22 22.60 -6.83
N ASN A 274 2.94 22.44 -6.51
CA ASN A 274 2.16 21.26 -6.87
C ASN A 274 2.16 21.03 -8.38
N LEU A 275 1.80 22.05 -9.16
CA LEU A 275 1.74 21.95 -10.62
C LEU A 275 3.10 21.58 -11.21
N ARG A 276 4.18 22.25 -10.77
CA ARG A 276 5.54 21.96 -11.23
C ARG A 276 5.91 20.50 -11.01
N TRP A 277 5.67 19.96 -9.81
CA TRP A 277 6.02 18.59 -9.49
C TRP A 277 5.10 17.55 -10.16
N MET A 278 3.83 17.85 -10.31
CA MET A 278 2.90 17.00 -11.07
C MET A 278 3.29 16.91 -12.55
N LEU A 279 3.58 18.03 -13.20
CA LEU A 279 4.05 18.05 -14.59
C LEU A 279 5.40 17.36 -14.76
N ARG A 280 6.31 17.57 -13.81
CA ARG A 280 7.58 16.84 -13.77
C ARG A 280 7.36 15.33 -13.63
N GLY A 281 6.45 14.90 -12.77
CA GLY A 281 6.09 13.48 -12.62
C GLY A 281 5.55 12.89 -13.93
N ILE A 282 4.64 13.58 -14.62
CA ILE A 282 4.14 13.13 -15.93
C ILE A 282 5.28 13.00 -16.93
N HIS A 283 6.12 14.02 -17.05
CA HIS A 283 7.27 14.00 -17.97
C HIS A 283 8.22 12.83 -17.68
N ASP A 284 8.58 12.62 -16.42
CA ASP A 284 9.48 11.55 -16.01
C ASP A 284 8.82 10.16 -16.20
N GLY A 285 7.51 10.04 -15.98
CA GLY A 285 6.75 8.84 -16.31
C GLY A 285 6.74 8.49 -17.79
N LEU A 286 6.60 9.49 -18.67
CA LEU A 286 6.68 9.32 -20.11
C LEU A 286 8.09 8.90 -20.56
N ARG A 287 9.13 9.38 -19.90
CA ARG A 287 10.54 8.99 -20.15
C ARG A 287 10.95 7.68 -19.50
N GLY A 288 10.08 7.05 -18.69
CA GLY A 288 10.35 5.78 -18.03
C GLY A 288 11.28 5.88 -16.82
N TYR A 289 11.47 7.06 -16.23
CA TYR A 289 12.26 7.23 -15.00
C TYR A 289 11.69 6.39 -13.85
N GLN A 290 12.62 5.79 -13.07
CA GLN A 290 12.32 4.83 -11.99
C GLN A 290 12.98 5.23 -10.68
N GLY A 291 12.50 4.64 -9.58
CA GLY A 291 13.12 4.80 -8.26
C GLY A 291 12.91 6.19 -7.67
N GLU A 292 13.93 6.67 -6.97
CA GLU A 292 13.91 7.94 -6.28
C GLU A 292 13.74 9.12 -7.27
N GLY A 293 12.89 10.08 -6.90
CA GLY A 293 12.67 11.29 -7.69
C GLY A 293 13.83 12.28 -7.60
N PRO A 294 13.79 13.38 -8.37
CA PRO A 294 14.86 14.37 -8.41
C PRO A 294 15.21 14.94 -7.03
N SER A 295 16.49 15.22 -6.78
CA SER A 295 17.03 15.69 -5.49
C SER A 295 16.34 16.93 -4.89
N GLY A 296 15.80 17.83 -5.70
CA GLY A 296 15.03 19.00 -5.22
C GLY A 296 13.60 18.68 -4.72
N LEU A 297 13.15 17.42 -4.83
CA LEU A 297 11.82 16.98 -4.43
C LEU A 297 11.69 16.84 -2.92
N LEU A 298 12.75 16.39 -2.23
CA LEU A 298 12.77 16.07 -0.80
C LEU A 298 13.09 17.28 0.10
N HIS A 299 13.53 18.40 -0.47
CA HIS A 299 13.79 19.61 0.33
C HIS A 299 12.46 20.18 0.88
N LYS A 300 12.29 20.10 2.21
CA LYS A 300 11.29 20.87 2.95
C LYS A 300 11.48 22.38 2.64
N PRO A 301 10.41 23.17 2.71
CA PRO A 301 10.45 24.61 2.51
C PRO A 301 11.35 25.31 3.49
#